data_15b93f6bbb23c801cb5da009dbda3574
#
_entry.id   15b93f6bbb23c801cb5da009dbda3574
#
_cell.length_a   1.000
_cell.length_b   1.000
_cell.length_c   1.000
_cell.angle_alpha   90.00
_cell.angle_beta   90.00
_cell.angle_gamma   90.00
#
_symmetry.space_group_name_H-M   'P 1'
#
loop_
_entity.id
_entity.type
_entity.pdbx_description
1 polymer ?
#
loop_
_entity_poly.entity_id
_entity_poly.type
_entity_poly.pdbx_seq_one_letter_code
_entity_poly.pdbx_strand_id
1 'polypeptide(L)'
;MSNIKQIAQMAGVSRSTVSRVLNHHPHVHEDTRRKVQQVIDKLDYIQNSNAVQLKKGRTNTIGVVSPSISHYFMQIVQGIAEAGTTCHYQTLLYQTNEKADQELQALEMLRQKRLDGLIILRCGLDWEKVATYTKYGPIMTCEPLQHPKIQSIYMNHYEGFQLGLEHLIEKGYNRIACTIGRAESRNSLERKKAFEDILQTHNLPVHPEWILDETFTVNDGRTALQKLLNGNHMPDAVIHASDYVAAGMAAEARAQGISIPDELGLVGFESDQSDVAGLMELTHVRNPLKQMGAEAFHRMYAALTETPYTAVDLSFSLTERQSTARGVKQVQL
;
A
#
# COMPACT_ATOMS: atom_id res chain seq x y z
N MET A 1 19.32 -13.49 -35.70
CA MET A 1 18.78 -12.26 -35.10
C MET A 1 19.39 -11.05 -35.79
N SER A 2 18.56 -10.17 -36.31
CA SER A 2 19.00 -8.90 -36.91
C SER A 2 19.68 -8.05 -35.82
N ASN A 3 20.73 -7.31 -36.20
CA ASN A 3 21.48 -6.48 -35.26
C ASN A 3 21.79 -5.10 -35.87
N ILE A 4 22.15 -4.15 -35.00
CA ILE A 4 22.48 -2.77 -35.44
C ILE A 4 23.56 -2.73 -36.55
N LYS A 5 24.49 -3.68 -36.59
CA LYS A 5 25.53 -3.79 -37.61
C LYS A 5 24.91 -4.10 -38.98
N GLN A 6 23.95 -5.01 -39.05
CA GLN A 6 23.24 -5.39 -40.26
C GLN A 6 22.36 -4.24 -40.78
N ILE A 7 21.65 -3.55 -39.89
CA ILE A 7 20.85 -2.36 -40.25
C ILE A 7 21.75 -1.28 -40.86
N ALA A 8 22.87 -0.99 -40.20
CA ALA A 8 23.84 0.00 -40.66
C ALA A 8 24.37 -0.31 -42.07
N GLN A 9 24.69 -1.59 -42.32
CA GLN A 9 25.17 -2.07 -43.61
C GLN A 9 24.11 -1.94 -44.71
N MET A 10 22.86 -2.36 -44.40
CA MET A 10 21.77 -2.31 -45.40
C MET A 10 21.26 -0.89 -45.66
N ALA A 11 21.30 0.00 -44.66
CA ALA A 11 20.90 1.40 -44.83
C ALA A 11 22.04 2.29 -45.38
N GLY A 12 23.26 1.75 -45.51
CA GLY A 12 24.43 2.52 -45.98
C GLY A 12 24.89 3.61 -45.03
N VAL A 13 24.75 3.41 -43.72
CA VAL A 13 25.07 4.38 -42.66
C VAL A 13 25.95 3.77 -41.56
N SER A 14 26.49 4.62 -40.68
CA SER A 14 27.25 4.16 -39.54
C SER A 14 26.34 3.57 -38.43
N ARG A 15 26.88 2.68 -37.56
CA ARG A 15 26.16 2.16 -36.40
C ARG A 15 25.70 3.29 -35.44
N SER A 16 26.52 4.36 -35.33
CA SER A 16 26.16 5.54 -34.56
C SER A 16 24.94 6.26 -35.11
N THR A 17 24.83 6.33 -36.45
CA THR A 17 23.66 6.90 -37.13
C THR A 17 22.40 6.06 -36.87
N VAL A 18 22.47 4.72 -36.99
CA VAL A 18 21.35 3.83 -36.63
C VAL A 18 20.94 4.03 -35.17
N SER A 19 21.90 4.08 -34.24
CA SER A 19 21.63 4.33 -32.83
C SER A 19 20.95 5.68 -32.62
N ARG A 20 21.34 6.73 -33.32
CA ARG A 20 20.69 8.05 -33.25
C ARG A 20 19.25 8.01 -33.78
N VAL A 21 18.99 7.30 -34.87
CA VAL A 21 17.62 7.11 -35.39
C VAL A 21 16.76 6.37 -34.40
N LEU A 22 17.24 5.24 -33.83
CA LEU A 22 16.53 4.44 -32.82
C LEU A 22 16.23 5.21 -31.54
N ASN A 23 17.08 6.19 -31.18
CA ASN A 23 16.86 7.05 -30.02
C ASN A 23 16.19 8.39 -30.38
N HIS A 24 15.57 8.53 -31.53
CA HIS A 24 14.86 9.73 -32.00
C HIS A 24 15.68 11.02 -31.90
N HIS A 25 17.01 10.95 -32.12
CA HIS A 25 17.90 12.10 -31.96
C HIS A 25 17.53 13.21 -32.97
N PRO A 26 17.38 14.48 -32.55
CA PRO A 26 16.87 15.55 -33.41
C PRO A 26 17.77 15.88 -34.59
N HIS A 27 19.08 15.66 -34.48
CA HIS A 27 20.05 16.01 -35.50
C HIS A 27 20.34 14.88 -36.51
N VAL A 28 19.32 14.11 -36.90
CA VAL A 28 19.42 13.12 -37.99
C VAL A 28 18.57 13.62 -39.14
N HIS A 29 19.22 13.78 -40.33
CA HIS A 29 18.51 14.22 -41.53
C HIS A 29 17.35 13.30 -41.89
N GLU A 30 16.23 13.85 -42.33
CA GLU A 30 14.97 13.11 -42.50
C GLU A 30 15.10 11.95 -43.50
N ASP A 31 15.84 12.14 -44.62
CA ASP A 31 16.08 11.06 -45.60
C ASP A 31 16.88 9.91 -44.99
N THR A 32 17.83 10.22 -44.11
CA THR A 32 18.61 9.19 -43.41
C THR A 32 17.73 8.43 -42.40
N ARG A 33 16.87 9.15 -41.70
CA ARG A 33 15.89 8.56 -40.77
C ARG A 33 14.97 7.60 -41.51
N ARG A 34 14.43 8.03 -42.66
CA ARG A 34 13.52 7.24 -43.50
C ARG A 34 14.20 5.96 -44.01
N LYS A 35 15.44 6.07 -44.54
CA LYS A 35 16.20 4.90 -45.01
C LYS A 35 16.45 3.88 -43.91
N VAL A 36 16.85 4.33 -42.72
CA VAL A 36 17.09 3.44 -41.56
C VAL A 36 15.79 2.80 -41.10
N GLN A 37 14.69 3.56 -41.04
CA GLN A 37 13.38 3.05 -40.61
C GLN A 37 12.89 1.97 -41.61
N GLN A 38 12.98 2.16 -42.89
CA GLN A 38 12.63 1.14 -43.91
C GLN A 38 13.38 -0.18 -43.71
N VAL A 39 14.67 -0.10 -43.34
CA VAL A 39 15.45 -1.32 -43.05
C VAL A 39 15.03 -1.96 -41.73
N ILE A 40 14.73 -1.17 -40.71
CA ILE A 40 14.22 -1.66 -39.41
C ILE A 40 12.92 -2.42 -39.66
N ASP A 41 11.97 -1.83 -40.38
CA ASP A 41 10.66 -2.43 -40.66
C ASP A 41 10.81 -3.70 -41.51
N LYS A 42 11.68 -3.66 -42.54
CA LYS A 42 11.98 -4.84 -43.40
C LYS A 42 12.57 -6.02 -42.65
N LEU A 43 13.37 -5.75 -41.61
CA LEU A 43 14.03 -6.78 -40.78
C LEU A 43 13.21 -7.18 -39.59
N ASP A 44 12.05 -6.58 -39.37
CA ASP A 44 11.27 -6.70 -38.14
C ASP A 44 12.18 -6.59 -36.89
N TYR A 45 13.04 -5.55 -36.94
CA TYR A 45 14.04 -5.39 -35.88
C TYR A 45 13.44 -4.71 -34.66
N ILE A 46 13.44 -5.43 -33.55
CA ILE A 46 13.11 -4.90 -32.28
C ILE A 46 14.40 -4.65 -31.48
N GLN A 47 14.54 -3.43 -30.97
CA GLN A 47 15.70 -3.08 -30.16
C GLN A 47 15.70 -3.90 -28.87
N ASN A 48 16.83 -4.57 -28.57
CA ASN A 48 16.98 -5.31 -27.33
C ASN A 48 17.01 -4.34 -26.14
N SER A 49 15.95 -4.35 -25.34
CA SER A 49 15.82 -3.49 -24.16
C SER A 49 16.97 -3.66 -23.17
N ASN A 50 17.46 -4.88 -22.97
CA ASN A 50 18.58 -5.17 -22.08
C ASN A 50 19.87 -4.46 -22.52
N ALA A 51 20.12 -4.41 -23.86
CA ALA A 51 21.29 -3.71 -24.39
C ALA A 51 21.17 -2.18 -24.22
N VAL A 52 19.95 -1.65 -24.30
CA VAL A 52 19.68 -0.22 -24.06
C VAL A 52 19.84 0.12 -22.59
N GLN A 53 19.28 -0.70 -21.73
CA GLN A 53 19.36 -0.55 -20.28
C GLN A 53 20.84 -0.60 -19.82
N LEU A 54 21.60 -1.57 -20.30
CA LEU A 54 23.05 -1.68 -20.01
C LEU A 54 23.79 -0.40 -20.40
N LYS A 55 23.49 0.17 -21.58
CA LYS A 55 24.12 1.41 -22.03
C LYS A 55 23.70 2.63 -21.21
N LYS A 56 22.44 2.68 -20.74
CA LYS A 56 21.90 3.77 -19.92
C LYS A 56 22.27 3.61 -18.43
N GLY A 57 22.72 2.42 -17.99
CA GLY A 57 22.99 2.12 -16.59
C GLY A 57 21.74 2.07 -15.71
N ARG A 58 20.53 2.00 -16.33
CA ARG A 58 19.23 1.96 -15.64
C ARG A 58 18.30 0.95 -16.30
N THR A 59 17.53 0.24 -15.47
CA THR A 59 16.56 -0.75 -15.93
C THR A 59 15.16 -0.16 -16.11
N ASN A 60 14.91 1.01 -15.53
CA ASN A 60 13.59 1.64 -15.37
C ASN A 60 12.60 0.67 -14.69
N THR A 61 13.09 -0.10 -13.72
CA THR A 61 12.29 -1.06 -12.96
C THR A 61 12.51 -0.87 -11.47
N ILE A 62 11.42 -0.70 -10.72
CA ILE A 62 11.41 -0.68 -9.26
C ILE A 62 10.87 -2.01 -8.75
N GLY A 63 11.59 -2.62 -7.82
CA GLY A 63 11.10 -3.78 -7.08
C GLY A 63 10.19 -3.34 -5.94
N VAL A 64 9.07 -4.04 -5.77
CA VAL A 64 8.20 -3.89 -4.60
C VAL A 64 8.14 -5.23 -3.88
N VAL A 65 8.65 -5.24 -2.66
CA VAL A 65 8.66 -6.42 -1.78
C VAL A 65 7.43 -6.38 -0.90
N SER A 66 6.58 -7.39 -1.04
CA SER A 66 5.33 -7.53 -0.27
C SER A 66 5.27 -8.89 0.42
N PRO A 67 4.82 -8.97 1.66
CA PRO A 67 4.67 -10.26 2.34
C PRO A 67 3.56 -11.11 1.75
N SER A 68 2.50 -10.47 1.20
CA SER A 68 1.34 -11.16 0.62
C SER A 68 0.66 -10.32 -0.46
N ILE A 69 -0.18 -10.97 -1.26
CA ILE A 69 -1.09 -10.32 -2.22
C ILE A 69 -2.45 -10.14 -1.53
N SER A 70 -2.48 -9.34 -0.47
CA SER A 70 -3.72 -8.96 0.22
C SER A 70 -4.24 -7.63 -0.31
N HIS A 71 -5.53 -7.35 -0.09
CA HIS A 71 -6.15 -6.09 -0.51
C HIS A 71 -5.38 -4.88 0.03
N TYR A 72 -4.98 -4.89 1.29
CA TYR A 72 -4.20 -3.83 1.94
C TYR A 72 -2.91 -3.49 1.18
N PHE A 73 -2.05 -4.49 0.93
CA PHE A 73 -0.78 -4.25 0.25
C PHE A 73 -0.95 -3.89 -1.23
N MET A 74 -1.96 -4.48 -1.89
CA MET A 74 -2.16 -4.22 -3.33
C MET A 74 -2.60 -2.79 -3.62
N GLN A 75 -3.21 -2.08 -2.70
CA GLN A 75 -3.51 -0.67 -2.85
C GLN A 75 -2.25 0.20 -2.84
N ILE A 76 -1.28 -0.13 -1.97
CA ILE A 76 0.03 0.53 -1.96
C ILE A 76 0.76 0.25 -3.28
N VAL A 77 0.77 -1.02 -3.72
CA VAL A 77 1.36 -1.43 -5.00
C VAL A 77 0.72 -0.69 -6.17
N GLN A 78 -0.59 -0.51 -6.16
CA GLN A 78 -1.31 0.24 -7.18
C GLN A 78 -0.81 1.69 -7.25
N GLY A 79 -0.69 2.36 -6.12
CA GLY A 79 -0.14 3.72 -6.06
C GLY A 79 1.28 3.82 -6.62
N ILE A 80 2.15 2.87 -6.24
CA ILE A 80 3.52 2.78 -6.76
C ILE A 80 3.51 2.58 -8.28
N ALA A 81 2.70 1.65 -8.79
CA ALA A 81 2.67 1.30 -10.21
C ALA A 81 2.11 2.43 -11.09
N GLU A 82 1.04 3.08 -10.66
CA GLU A 82 0.46 4.23 -11.39
C GLU A 82 1.45 5.39 -11.45
N ALA A 83 2.04 5.78 -10.31
CA ALA A 83 3.07 6.81 -10.27
C ALA A 83 4.31 6.42 -11.09
N GLY A 84 4.72 5.15 -11.03
CA GLY A 84 5.82 4.62 -11.83
C GLY A 84 5.58 4.74 -13.33
N THR A 85 4.39 4.40 -13.78
CA THR A 85 4.02 4.48 -15.20
C THR A 85 4.14 5.91 -15.76
N THR A 86 3.76 6.92 -14.99
CA THR A 86 3.90 8.34 -15.43
C THR A 86 5.36 8.77 -15.62
N CYS A 87 6.28 8.12 -14.90
CA CYS A 87 7.73 8.35 -14.99
C CYS A 87 8.45 7.32 -15.88
N HIS A 88 7.71 6.52 -16.65
CA HIS A 88 8.24 5.44 -17.50
C HIS A 88 9.03 4.36 -16.75
N TYR A 89 8.63 4.07 -15.51
CA TYR A 89 9.13 2.97 -14.71
C TYR A 89 8.14 1.81 -14.69
N GLN A 90 8.68 0.59 -14.67
CA GLN A 90 7.92 -0.63 -14.45
C GLN A 90 8.01 -1.03 -12.98
N THR A 91 6.96 -1.66 -12.48
CA THR A 91 6.92 -2.22 -11.12
C THR A 91 7.02 -3.73 -11.18
N LEU A 92 8.01 -4.28 -10.49
CA LEU A 92 8.16 -5.73 -10.29
C LEU A 92 7.73 -6.08 -8.87
N LEU A 93 6.58 -6.74 -8.73
CA LEU A 93 6.11 -7.23 -7.44
C LEU A 93 6.82 -8.54 -7.07
N TYR A 94 7.40 -8.57 -5.87
CA TYR A 94 8.05 -9.73 -5.29
C TYR A 94 7.36 -10.14 -3.99
N GLN A 95 6.58 -11.22 -4.02
CA GLN A 95 5.93 -11.75 -2.82
C GLN A 95 6.90 -12.63 -2.05
N THR A 96 7.07 -12.37 -0.74
CA THR A 96 8.05 -13.07 0.11
C THR A 96 7.44 -14.06 1.09
N ASN A 97 6.14 -13.98 1.36
CA ASN A 97 5.49 -14.77 2.40
C ASN A 97 6.21 -14.68 3.77
N GLU A 98 6.87 -13.54 4.02
CA GLU A 98 7.69 -13.28 5.22
C GLU A 98 8.87 -14.26 5.39
N LYS A 99 9.35 -14.84 4.29
CA LYS A 99 10.49 -15.75 4.28
C LYS A 99 11.80 -15.00 4.02
N ALA A 100 12.72 -15.06 4.95
CA ALA A 100 14.00 -14.35 4.90
C ALA A 100 14.84 -14.65 3.64
N ASP A 101 14.79 -15.87 3.13
CA ASP A 101 15.48 -16.28 1.90
C ASP A 101 14.90 -15.58 0.66
N GLN A 102 13.59 -15.39 0.61
CA GLN A 102 12.91 -14.68 -0.47
C GLN A 102 13.15 -13.17 -0.41
N GLU A 103 13.16 -12.58 0.78
CA GLU A 103 13.56 -11.18 0.97
C GLU A 103 15.00 -10.93 0.51
N LEU A 104 15.91 -11.84 0.85
CA LEU A 104 17.29 -11.78 0.37
C LEU A 104 17.38 -11.86 -1.15
N GLN A 105 16.58 -12.71 -1.81
CA GLN A 105 16.57 -12.79 -3.27
C GLN A 105 16.15 -11.46 -3.91
N ALA A 106 15.17 -10.75 -3.34
CA ALA A 106 14.79 -9.43 -3.82
C ALA A 106 15.93 -8.41 -3.68
N LEU A 107 16.67 -8.42 -2.56
CA LEU A 107 17.85 -7.60 -2.36
C LEU A 107 18.98 -7.96 -3.36
N GLU A 108 19.17 -9.25 -3.66
CA GLU A 108 20.13 -9.71 -4.66
C GLU A 108 19.80 -9.22 -6.07
N MET A 109 18.51 -9.07 -6.43
CA MET A 109 18.12 -8.48 -7.72
C MET A 109 18.59 -7.02 -7.83
N LEU A 110 18.51 -6.24 -6.73
CA LEU A 110 19.05 -4.88 -6.68
C LEU A 110 20.59 -4.91 -6.85
N ARG A 111 21.29 -5.81 -6.16
CA ARG A 111 22.76 -5.98 -6.29
C ARG A 111 23.16 -6.35 -7.71
N GLN A 112 22.40 -7.20 -8.37
CA GLN A 112 22.64 -7.62 -9.76
C GLN A 112 22.24 -6.56 -10.80
N LYS A 113 21.82 -5.38 -10.39
CA LYS A 113 21.34 -4.31 -11.26
C LYS A 113 20.18 -4.73 -12.17
N ARG A 114 19.32 -5.62 -11.68
CA ARG A 114 18.05 -5.99 -12.33
C ARG A 114 16.92 -5.03 -11.96
N LEU A 115 17.11 -4.25 -10.91
CA LEU A 115 16.24 -3.21 -10.39
C LEU A 115 17.06 -1.95 -10.17
N ASP A 116 16.44 -0.79 -10.31
CA ASP A 116 17.06 0.50 -10.00
C ASP A 116 16.89 0.89 -8.52
N GLY A 117 15.82 0.43 -7.88
CA GLY A 117 15.52 0.66 -6.47
C GLY A 117 14.55 -0.39 -5.92
N LEU A 118 14.37 -0.37 -4.60
CA LEU A 118 13.50 -1.32 -3.90
C LEU A 118 12.60 -0.60 -2.89
N ILE A 119 11.30 -0.85 -2.95
CA ILE A 119 10.32 -0.40 -1.96
C ILE A 119 9.84 -1.64 -1.20
N ILE A 120 10.08 -1.67 0.11
CA ILE A 120 9.76 -2.80 0.98
C ILE A 120 8.52 -2.44 1.79
N LEU A 121 7.40 -3.11 1.53
CA LEU A 121 6.14 -2.85 2.22
C LEU A 121 6.14 -3.41 3.63
N ARG A 122 6.86 -4.52 3.84
CA ARG A 122 7.12 -5.14 5.13
C ARG A 122 8.36 -6.03 5.03
N CYS A 123 9.18 -6.05 6.07
CA CYS A 123 10.42 -6.80 6.14
C CYS A 123 10.49 -7.67 7.40
N GLY A 124 10.88 -8.94 7.24
CA GLY A 124 11.24 -9.83 8.35
C GLY A 124 12.73 -9.86 8.63
N LEU A 125 13.57 -9.35 7.72
CA LEU A 125 15.01 -9.26 7.92
C LEU A 125 15.37 -8.10 8.85
N ASP A 126 16.51 -8.22 9.51
CA ASP A 126 17.12 -7.10 10.21
C ASP A 126 17.44 -5.95 9.25
N TRP A 127 17.03 -4.75 9.60
CA TRP A 127 17.20 -3.53 8.81
C TRP A 127 18.67 -3.15 8.63
N GLU A 128 19.55 -3.47 9.57
CA GLU A 128 21.01 -3.29 9.40
C GLU A 128 21.54 -4.15 8.25
N LYS A 129 21.04 -5.37 8.10
CA LYS A 129 21.37 -6.24 6.98
C LYS A 129 20.83 -5.67 5.66
N VAL A 130 19.59 -5.21 5.62
CA VAL A 130 18.98 -4.55 4.44
C VAL A 130 19.78 -3.32 4.05
N ALA A 131 20.22 -2.51 5.01
CA ALA A 131 20.99 -1.29 4.79
C ALA A 131 22.35 -1.53 4.10
N THR A 132 22.92 -2.73 4.19
CA THR A 132 24.15 -3.06 3.45
C THR A 132 23.96 -3.05 1.94
N TYR A 133 22.72 -3.17 1.46
CA TYR A 133 22.37 -3.19 0.03
C TYR A 133 22.12 -1.80 -0.55
N THR A 134 21.97 -0.75 0.26
CA THR A 134 21.72 0.62 -0.23
C THR A 134 22.83 1.15 -1.16
N LYS A 135 24.04 0.60 -1.07
CA LYS A 135 25.16 0.91 -2.00
C LYS A 135 24.90 0.47 -3.44
N TYR A 136 23.91 -0.38 -3.67
CA TYR A 136 23.56 -0.87 -5.02
C TYR A 136 22.40 -0.10 -5.65
N GLY A 137 21.59 0.60 -4.84
CA GLY A 137 20.46 1.43 -5.25
C GLY A 137 19.65 1.86 -4.03
N PRO A 138 18.79 2.88 -4.14
CA PRO A 138 17.97 3.33 -3.04
C PRO A 138 16.98 2.25 -2.59
N ILE A 139 16.82 2.16 -1.27
CA ILE A 139 15.84 1.30 -0.60
C ILE A 139 14.96 2.17 0.27
N MET A 140 13.65 1.95 0.18
CA MET A 140 12.64 2.61 1.00
C MET A 140 11.74 1.57 1.67
N THR A 141 11.09 1.95 2.76
CA THR A 141 10.08 1.09 3.40
C THR A 141 8.78 1.83 3.65
N CYS A 142 7.67 1.07 3.68
CA CYS A 142 6.36 1.52 4.12
C CYS A 142 6.07 1.16 5.59
N GLU A 143 7.09 0.77 6.34
CA GLU A 143 7.03 0.56 7.79
C GLU A 143 7.69 1.72 8.54
N PRO A 144 7.26 2.02 9.78
CA PRO A 144 7.94 2.98 10.64
C PRO A 144 9.38 2.54 10.92
N LEU A 145 10.33 3.27 10.37
CA LEU A 145 11.75 3.00 10.53
C LEU A 145 12.53 4.32 10.67
N GLN A 146 13.38 4.41 11.68
CA GLN A 146 14.36 5.49 11.81
C GLN A 146 15.74 4.92 11.47
N HIS A 147 16.18 5.14 10.24
CA HIS A 147 17.47 4.62 9.77
C HIS A 147 18.13 5.63 8.81
N PRO A 148 19.45 5.93 8.95
CA PRO A 148 20.09 7.00 8.17
C PRO A 148 20.19 6.73 6.66
N LYS A 149 20.09 5.45 6.23
CA LYS A 149 20.27 5.03 4.83
C LYS A 149 18.98 4.56 4.16
N ILE A 150 17.90 4.36 4.92
CA ILE A 150 16.63 3.84 4.42
C ILE A 150 15.55 4.84 4.77
N GLN A 151 14.90 5.39 3.75
CA GLN A 151 13.76 6.29 3.97
C GLN A 151 12.52 5.49 4.30
N SER A 152 11.70 6.04 5.20
CA SER A 152 10.46 5.43 5.65
C SER A 152 9.28 6.33 5.31
N ILE A 153 8.20 5.73 4.82
CA ILE A 153 6.91 6.38 4.58
C ILE A 153 5.84 5.49 5.18
N TYR A 154 5.15 5.97 6.18
CA TYR A 154 4.15 5.17 6.90
C TYR A 154 3.03 6.04 7.43
N MET A 155 1.92 5.42 7.79
CA MET A 155 0.80 6.03 8.48
C MET A 155 0.85 5.68 9.96
N ASN A 156 0.57 6.66 10.82
CA ASN A 156 0.44 6.45 12.26
C ASN A 156 -0.93 5.85 12.58
N HIS A 157 -1.01 4.54 12.73
CA HIS A 157 -2.28 3.85 12.98
C HIS A 157 -2.92 4.17 14.33
N TYR A 158 -2.17 4.72 15.27
CA TYR A 158 -2.73 5.27 16.51
C TYR A 158 -3.70 6.42 16.19
N GLU A 159 -3.27 7.39 15.40
CA GLU A 159 -4.10 8.56 15.03
C GLU A 159 -5.35 8.15 14.24
N GLY A 160 -5.21 7.19 13.32
CA GLY A 160 -6.37 6.68 12.58
C GLY A 160 -7.39 5.99 13.48
N PHE A 161 -6.94 5.18 14.44
CA PHE A 161 -7.84 4.51 15.38
C PHE A 161 -8.46 5.48 16.37
N GLN A 162 -7.69 6.45 16.86
CA GLN A 162 -8.17 7.55 17.68
C GLN A 162 -9.35 8.27 17.01
N LEU A 163 -9.22 8.64 15.73
CA LEU A 163 -10.26 9.33 14.98
C LEU A 163 -11.59 8.54 14.95
N GLY A 164 -11.53 7.22 14.75
CA GLY A 164 -12.71 6.37 14.76
C GLY A 164 -13.31 6.17 16.16
N LEU A 165 -12.47 6.07 17.19
CA LEU A 165 -12.92 5.94 18.58
C LEU A 165 -13.57 7.21 19.10
N GLU A 166 -12.96 8.37 18.87
CA GLU A 166 -13.54 9.66 19.25
C GLU A 166 -14.90 9.88 18.58
N HIS A 167 -15.04 9.54 17.30
CA HIS A 167 -16.33 9.58 16.62
C HIS A 167 -17.39 8.70 17.32
N LEU A 168 -17.05 7.45 17.69
CA LEU A 168 -18.01 6.58 18.40
C LEU A 168 -18.41 7.18 19.75
N ILE A 169 -17.47 7.73 20.49
CA ILE A 169 -17.72 8.36 21.79
C ILE A 169 -18.63 9.60 21.63
N GLU A 170 -18.35 10.45 20.63
CA GLU A 170 -19.19 11.61 20.30
C GLU A 170 -20.63 11.24 19.93
N LYS A 171 -20.82 10.06 19.28
CA LYS A 171 -22.13 9.49 18.99
C LYS A 171 -22.82 8.83 20.20
N GLY A 172 -22.18 8.84 21.37
CA GLY A 172 -22.75 8.33 22.63
C GLY A 172 -22.61 6.83 22.84
N TYR A 173 -21.71 6.16 22.11
CA TYR A 173 -21.37 4.78 22.41
C TYR A 173 -20.42 4.71 23.60
N ASN A 174 -20.65 3.77 24.52
CA ASN A 174 -19.93 3.69 25.80
C ASN A 174 -19.29 2.33 26.06
N ARG A 175 -19.63 1.31 25.28
CA ARG A 175 -19.12 -0.05 25.38
C ARG A 175 -18.54 -0.44 24.04
N ILE A 176 -17.31 -0.01 23.79
CA ILE A 176 -16.67 -0.14 22.50
C ILE A 176 -15.74 -1.33 22.49
N ALA A 177 -15.87 -2.19 21.48
CA ALA A 177 -14.91 -3.27 21.18
C ALA A 177 -14.09 -2.91 19.94
N CYS A 178 -13.02 -3.65 19.70
CA CYS A 178 -12.23 -3.51 18.49
C CYS A 178 -11.83 -4.87 17.89
N THR A 179 -11.70 -4.88 16.56
CA THR A 179 -11.04 -5.98 15.85
C THR A 179 -9.75 -5.48 15.22
N ILE A 180 -8.68 -6.25 15.36
CA ILE A 180 -7.36 -5.94 14.83
C ILE A 180 -6.82 -7.13 14.05
N GLY A 181 -5.87 -6.89 13.15
CA GLY A 181 -5.20 -7.95 12.40
C GLY A 181 -4.22 -8.72 13.28
N ARG A 182 -3.07 -9.12 12.71
CA ARG A 182 -2.03 -9.85 13.43
C ARG A 182 -1.60 -9.09 14.69
N ALA A 183 -1.75 -9.71 15.86
CA ALA A 183 -1.57 -9.08 17.17
C ALA A 183 -0.20 -8.38 17.32
N GLU A 184 0.88 -9.00 16.83
CA GLU A 184 2.25 -8.50 16.98
C GLU A 184 2.68 -7.51 15.89
N SER A 185 1.82 -7.22 14.91
CA SER A 185 2.15 -6.23 13.89
C SER A 185 2.17 -4.83 14.51
N ARG A 186 3.12 -3.99 14.05
CA ARG A 186 3.23 -2.62 14.56
C ARG A 186 1.92 -1.85 14.44
N ASN A 187 1.22 -1.98 13.31
CA ASN A 187 -0.06 -1.34 13.11
C ASN A 187 -1.11 -1.79 14.15
N SER A 188 -1.15 -3.09 14.48
CA SER A 188 -2.05 -3.62 15.49
C SER A 188 -1.69 -3.16 16.90
N LEU A 189 -0.40 -3.08 17.22
CA LEU A 189 0.07 -2.54 18.50
C LEU A 189 -0.29 -1.06 18.67
N GLU A 190 -0.14 -0.25 17.61
CA GLU A 190 -0.55 1.16 17.62
C GLU A 190 -2.07 1.32 17.77
N ARG A 191 -2.86 0.50 17.08
CA ARG A 191 -4.34 0.48 17.21
C ARG A 191 -4.79 0.07 18.60
N LYS A 192 -4.19 -1.00 19.15
CA LYS A 192 -4.48 -1.46 20.50
C LYS A 192 -4.14 -0.39 21.53
N LYS A 193 -2.98 0.25 21.39
CA LYS A 193 -2.58 1.35 22.25
C LYS A 193 -3.57 2.51 22.18
N ALA A 194 -4.00 2.92 20.99
CA ALA A 194 -5.02 3.96 20.82
C ALA A 194 -6.33 3.56 21.50
N PHE A 195 -6.77 2.31 21.32
CA PHE A 195 -7.98 1.79 21.94
C PHE A 195 -7.94 1.90 23.48
N GLU A 196 -6.86 1.43 24.08
CA GLU A 196 -6.68 1.47 25.55
C GLU A 196 -6.58 2.92 26.06
N ASP A 197 -5.74 3.76 25.45
CA ASP A 197 -5.49 5.14 25.90
C ASP A 197 -6.75 6.03 25.77
N ILE A 198 -7.47 5.93 24.63
CA ILE A 198 -8.65 6.78 24.39
C ILE A 198 -9.81 6.39 25.29
N LEU A 199 -10.11 5.10 25.43
CA LEU A 199 -11.16 4.67 26.34
C LEU A 199 -10.84 5.03 27.79
N GLN A 200 -9.61 4.89 28.23
CA GLN A 200 -9.18 5.32 29.55
C GLN A 200 -9.33 6.83 29.75
N THR A 201 -8.95 7.64 28.78
CA THR A 201 -9.09 9.11 28.82
C THR A 201 -10.55 9.54 29.00
N HIS A 202 -11.48 8.81 28.38
CA HIS A 202 -12.92 9.08 28.49
C HIS A 202 -13.61 8.32 29.64
N ASN A 203 -12.86 7.65 30.53
CA ASN A 203 -13.37 6.84 31.64
C ASN A 203 -14.35 5.73 31.18
N LEU A 204 -14.14 5.18 30.00
CA LEU A 204 -14.90 4.07 29.45
C LEU A 204 -14.28 2.71 29.79
N PRO A 205 -15.06 1.63 29.89
CA PRO A 205 -14.55 0.33 30.26
C PRO A 205 -13.65 -0.26 29.16
N VAL A 206 -12.51 -0.80 29.55
CA VAL A 206 -11.61 -1.58 28.69
C VAL A 206 -11.69 -3.04 29.13
N HIS A 207 -12.35 -3.86 28.32
CA HIS A 207 -12.42 -5.31 28.57
C HIS A 207 -11.45 -6.03 27.65
N PRO A 208 -10.51 -6.86 28.16
CA PRO A 208 -9.57 -7.61 27.31
C PRO A 208 -10.26 -8.48 26.27
N GLU A 209 -11.42 -9.05 26.59
CA GLU A 209 -12.23 -9.87 25.68
C GLU A 209 -12.87 -9.09 24.52
N TRP A 210 -12.84 -7.76 24.57
CA TRP A 210 -13.32 -6.89 23.49
C TRP A 210 -12.23 -6.50 22.48
N ILE A 211 -11.01 -6.93 22.71
CA ILE A 211 -9.91 -6.78 21.74
C ILE A 211 -9.77 -8.12 21.01
N LEU A 212 -10.29 -8.17 19.78
CA LEU A 212 -10.34 -9.37 18.95
C LEU A 212 -9.27 -9.28 17.89
N ASP A 213 -8.22 -10.05 18.04
CA ASP A 213 -7.08 -10.10 17.08
C ASP A 213 -7.27 -11.18 16.00
N GLU A 214 -6.28 -11.30 15.10
CA GLU A 214 -6.22 -12.25 13.98
C GLU A 214 -7.47 -12.20 13.08
N THR A 215 -8.06 -11.00 12.89
CA THR A 215 -9.25 -10.80 12.07
C THR A 215 -8.89 -10.15 10.73
N PHE A 216 -9.20 -10.83 9.61
CA PHE A 216 -8.81 -10.41 8.25
C PHE A 216 -9.93 -10.51 7.22
N THR A 217 -10.88 -11.40 7.44
CA THR A 217 -11.88 -11.79 6.44
C THR A 217 -13.30 -11.47 6.88
N VAL A 218 -14.24 -11.52 5.94
CA VAL A 218 -15.68 -11.44 6.23
C VAL A 218 -16.11 -12.52 7.23
N ASN A 219 -15.54 -13.74 7.12
CA ASN A 219 -15.88 -14.82 8.06
C ASN A 219 -15.37 -14.55 9.48
N ASP A 220 -14.18 -13.92 9.60
CA ASP A 220 -13.65 -13.55 10.92
C ASP A 220 -14.55 -12.51 11.59
N GLY A 221 -15.14 -11.57 10.82
CA GLY A 221 -16.12 -10.62 11.32
C GLY A 221 -17.37 -11.29 11.89
N ARG A 222 -17.90 -12.32 11.22
CA ARG A 222 -19.02 -13.13 11.73
C ARG A 222 -18.65 -13.82 13.04
N THR A 223 -17.50 -14.50 13.04
CA THR A 223 -16.99 -15.20 14.23
C THR A 223 -16.73 -14.24 15.40
N ALA A 224 -16.25 -13.04 15.12
CA ALA A 224 -16.03 -12.01 16.11
C ALA A 224 -17.32 -11.61 16.82
N LEU A 225 -18.42 -11.38 16.08
CA LEU A 225 -19.71 -11.08 16.69
C LEU A 225 -20.23 -12.25 17.55
N GLN A 226 -20.13 -13.49 17.06
CA GLN A 226 -20.53 -14.67 17.81
C GLN A 226 -19.76 -14.81 19.12
N LYS A 227 -18.45 -14.49 19.14
CA LYS A 227 -17.65 -14.45 20.38
C LYS A 227 -18.16 -13.38 21.33
N LEU A 228 -18.47 -12.17 20.85
CA LEU A 228 -18.98 -11.08 21.68
C LEU A 228 -20.37 -11.42 22.25
N LEU A 229 -21.25 -12.05 21.48
CA LEU A 229 -22.58 -12.49 21.94
C LEU A 229 -22.52 -13.55 23.02
N ASN A 230 -21.52 -14.42 22.99
CA ASN A 230 -21.30 -15.47 23.99
C ASN A 230 -20.54 -14.96 25.25
N GLY A 231 -20.10 -13.70 25.25
CA GLY A 231 -19.44 -13.06 26.37
C GLY A 231 -20.41 -12.56 27.45
N ASN A 232 -19.86 -12.16 28.58
CA ASN A 232 -20.66 -11.66 29.70
C ASN A 232 -21.19 -10.24 29.50
N HIS A 233 -20.56 -9.48 28.62
CA HIS A 233 -20.87 -8.07 28.36
C HIS A 233 -20.86 -7.82 26.84
N MET A 234 -22.00 -7.39 26.30
CA MET A 234 -22.11 -7.05 24.89
C MET A 234 -21.70 -5.58 24.68
N PRO A 235 -20.75 -5.29 23.76
CA PRO A 235 -20.45 -3.92 23.35
C PRO A 235 -21.62 -3.31 22.58
N ASP A 236 -21.72 -1.97 22.56
CA ASP A 236 -22.70 -1.23 21.78
C ASP A 236 -22.08 -0.61 20.50
N ALA A 237 -20.77 -0.72 20.33
CA ALA A 237 -20.08 -0.39 19.08
C ALA A 237 -18.80 -1.23 18.89
N VAL A 238 -18.39 -1.38 17.65
CA VAL A 238 -17.13 -2.02 17.29
C VAL A 238 -16.39 -1.19 16.24
N ILE A 239 -15.11 -0.90 16.51
CA ILE A 239 -14.19 -0.36 15.51
C ILE A 239 -13.36 -1.50 14.91
N HIS A 240 -13.28 -1.54 13.60
CA HIS A 240 -12.61 -2.60 12.86
C HIS A 240 -11.29 -2.12 12.25
N ALA A 241 -10.34 -3.04 12.08
CA ALA A 241 -9.12 -2.79 11.32
C ALA A 241 -9.31 -2.99 9.80
N SER A 242 -10.49 -3.44 9.36
CA SER A 242 -10.83 -3.68 7.95
C SER A 242 -12.34 -3.59 7.71
N ASP A 243 -12.73 -3.00 6.58
CA ASP A 243 -14.12 -2.93 6.14
C ASP A 243 -14.69 -4.33 5.83
N TYR A 244 -13.87 -5.28 5.42
CA TYR A 244 -14.30 -6.68 5.21
C TYR A 244 -14.73 -7.36 6.51
N VAL A 245 -14.00 -7.13 7.59
CA VAL A 245 -14.35 -7.63 8.92
C VAL A 245 -15.63 -6.97 9.42
N ALA A 246 -15.77 -5.64 9.24
CA ALA A 246 -17.00 -4.92 9.56
C ALA A 246 -18.20 -5.45 8.77
N ALA A 247 -18.04 -5.75 7.48
CA ALA A 247 -19.06 -6.36 6.63
C ALA A 247 -19.52 -7.72 7.16
N GLY A 248 -18.57 -8.55 7.57
CA GLY A 248 -18.86 -9.85 8.17
C GLY A 248 -19.66 -9.73 9.46
N MET A 249 -19.26 -8.78 10.34
CA MET A 249 -19.96 -8.51 11.59
C MET A 249 -21.38 -7.98 11.33
N ALA A 250 -21.55 -7.07 10.38
CA ALA A 250 -22.87 -6.56 10.02
C ALA A 250 -23.79 -7.64 9.44
N ALA A 251 -23.25 -8.55 8.63
CA ALA A 251 -24.02 -9.67 8.10
C ALA A 251 -24.49 -10.61 9.21
N GLU A 252 -23.63 -10.88 10.19
CA GLU A 252 -24.01 -11.71 11.36
C GLU A 252 -25.00 -10.98 12.27
N ALA A 253 -24.81 -9.67 12.53
CA ALA A 253 -25.74 -8.86 13.30
C ALA A 253 -27.17 -8.92 12.70
N ARG A 254 -27.28 -8.78 11.38
CA ARG A 254 -28.55 -8.95 10.67
C ARG A 254 -29.15 -10.33 10.88
N ALA A 255 -28.33 -11.39 10.82
CA ALA A 255 -28.81 -12.77 11.01
C ALA A 255 -29.31 -13.03 12.43
N GLN A 256 -28.76 -12.33 13.43
CA GLN A 256 -29.14 -12.38 14.85
C GLN A 256 -30.25 -11.39 15.21
N GLY A 257 -30.75 -10.57 14.26
CA GLY A 257 -31.79 -9.57 14.52
C GLY A 257 -31.30 -8.32 15.26
N ILE A 258 -29.99 -8.08 15.32
CA ILE A 258 -29.37 -6.90 15.95
C ILE A 258 -29.41 -5.74 14.99
N SER A 259 -29.98 -4.61 15.43
CA SER A 259 -30.09 -3.41 14.59
C SER A 259 -28.80 -2.59 14.58
N ILE A 260 -28.39 -2.17 13.39
CA ILE A 260 -27.31 -1.22 13.16
C ILE A 260 -27.96 0.08 12.62
N PRO A 261 -27.71 1.24 13.25
CA PRO A 261 -26.74 1.54 14.32
C PRO A 261 -27.31 1.49 15.76
N ASP A 262 -28.61 1.23 15.94
CA ASP A 262 -29.29 1.48 17.23
C ASP A 262 -28.79 0.60 18.38
N GLU A 263 -28.55 -0.68 18.12
CA GLU A 263 -28.04 -1.62 19.13
C GLU A 263 -26.52 -1.83 19.01
N LEU A 264 -25.98 -1.75 17.78
CA LEU A 264 -24.56 -1.97 17.50
C LEU A 264 -24.04 -0.97 16.44
N GLY A 265 -23.21 -0.03 16.86
CA GLY A 265 -22.49 0.85 15.93
C GLY A 265 -21.27 0.16 15.31
N LEU A 266 -21.00 0.43 14.05
CA LEU A 266 -19.84 -0.14 13.37
C LEU A 266 -19.01 0.96 12.69
N VAL A 267 -17.68 0.93 12.93
CA VAL A 267 -16.70 1.75 12.21
C VAL A 267 -15.71 0.84 11.51
N GLY A 268 -15.54 1.02 10.21
CA GLY A 268 -14.52 0.36 9.41
C GLY A 268 -13.21 1.12 9.34
N PHE A 269 -12.22 0.51 8.70
CA PHE A 269 -10.89 1.09 8.51
C PHE A 269 -10.31 0.55 7.20
N GLU A 270 -10.37 1.33 6.13
CA GLU A 270 -9.88 0.89 4.82
C GLU A 270 -9.50 2.11 3.95
N SER A 271 -9.14 1.83 2.71
CA SER A 271 -8.77 2.86 1.75
C SER A 271 -9.96 3.66 1.21
N ASP A 272 -9.59 4.73 0.48
CA ASP A 272 -10.52 5.63 -0.21
C ASP A 272 -11.47 4.95 -1.21
N GLN A 273 -11.14 3.76 -1.68
CA GLN A 273 -11.85 3.03 -2.73
C GLN A 273 -12.55 1.76 -2.17
N SER A 274 -12.91 1.77 -0.89
CA SER A 274 -13.66 0.65 -0.31
C SER A 274 -15.10 0.64 -0.83
N ASP A 275 -15.34 -0.13 -1.88
CA ASP A 275 -16.71 -0.38 -2.38
C ASP A 275 -17.58 -1.02 -1.29
N VAL A 276 -16.99 -1.80 -0.41
CA VAL A 276 -17.67 -2.46 0.72
C VAL A 276 -18.27 -1.44 1.68
N ALA A 277 -17.51 -0.42 2.07
CA ALA A 277 -18.01 0.63 2.96
C ALA A 277 -19.15 1.41 2.32
N GLY A 278 -19.09 1.70 1.01
CA GLY A 278 -20.16 2.38 0.28
C GLY A 278 -21.44 1.54 0.18
N LEU A 279 -21.33 0.28 -0.18
CA LEU A 279 -22.49 -0.63 -0.31
C LEU A 279 -23.20 -0.88 1.03
N MET A 280 -22.48 -0.79 2.13
CA MET A 280 -23.03 -1.07 3.47
C MET A 280 -23.37 0.19 4.26
N GLU A 281 -23.23 1.37 3.69
CA GLU A 281 -23.38 2.64 4.41
C GLU A 281 -22.51 2.63 5.70
N LEU A 282 -21.31 2.08 5.62
CA LEU A 282 -20.38 1.91 6.74
C LEU A 282 -19.59 3.20 6.99
N THR A 283 -19.72 3.77 8.16
CA THR A 283 -18.80 4.79 8.67
C THR A 283 -17.40 4.18 8.74
N HIS A 284 -16.40 4.84 8.15
CA HIS A 284 -15.05 4.31 8.17
C HIS A 284 -13.96 5.39 8.23
N VAL A 285 -12.83 4.99 8.78
CA VAL A 285 -11.59 5.77 8.74
C VAL A 285 -10.90 5.47 7.43
N ARG A 286 -10.70 6.51 6.63
CA ARG A 286 -10.00 6.43 5.34
C ARG A 286 -8.50 6.40 5.55
N ASN A 287 -7.86 5.34 5.07
CA ASN A 287 -6.41 5.16 5.06
C ASN A 287 -5.88 5.41 3.63
N PRO A 288 -5.08 6.43 3.37
CA PRO A 288 -4.67 6.82 2.02
C PRO A 288 -3.57 5.92 1.46
N LEU A 289 -3.79 4.59 1.45
CA LEU A 289 -2.79 3.59 1.05
C LEU A 289 -2.26 3.79 -0.37
N LYS A 290 -3.14 4.14 -1.31
CA LYS A 290 -2.75 4.42 -2.69
C LYS A 290 -1.88 5.67 -2.79
N GLN A 291 -2.22 6.73 -2.04
CA GLN A 291 -1.40 7.94 -1.98
C GLN A 291 -0.04 7.66 -1.33
N MET A 292 -0.02 6.84 -0.27
CA MET A 292 1.23 6.41 0.37
C MET A 292 2.13 5.66 -0.62
N GLY A 293 1.55 4.79 -1.45
CA GLY A 293 2.29 4.11 -2.52
C GLY A 293 2.86 5.08 -3.56
N ALA A 294 2.06 6.04 -4.02
CA ALA A 294 2.51 7.07 -4.96
C ALA A 294 3.63 7.93 -4.37
N GLU A 295 3.49 8.32 -3.10
CA GLU A 295 4.52 9.06 -2.35
C GLU A 295 5.82 8.26 -2.23
N ALA A 296 5.74 6.96 -1.94
CA ALA A 296 6.90 6.07 -1.89
C ALA A 296 7.63 6.03 -3.23
N PHE A 297 6.88 5.93 -4.34
CA PHE A 297 7.48 5.97 -5.66
C PHE A 297 8.13 7.33 -5.96
N HIS A 298 7.47 8.44 -5.70
CA HIS A 298 8.01 9.78 -5.99
C HIS A 298 9.30 10.07 -5.23
N ARG A 299 9.37 9.69 -3.96
CA ARG A 299 10.62 9.80 -3.17
C ARG A 299 11.71 8.88 -3.73
N MET A 300 11.36 7.66 -4.13
CA MET A 300 12.29 6.75 -4.80
C MET A 300 12.82 7.36 -6.11
N TYR A 301 11.93 7.90 -6.92
CA TYR A 301 12.28 8.55 -8.18
C TYR A 301 13.20 9.75 -7.98
N ALA A 302 12.91 10.60 -7.01
CA ALA A 302 13.75 11.73 -6.63
C ALA A 302 15.16 11.28 -6.20
N ALA A 303 15.27 10.22 -5.40
CA ALA A 303 16.54 9.65 -5.01
C ALA A 303 17.33 9.07 -6.21
N LEU A 304 16.64 8.46 -7.19
CA LEU A 304 17.27 7.93 -8.40
C LEU A 304 17.73 9.02 -9.37
N THR A 305 17.00 10.12 -9.44
CA THR A 305 17.26 11.23 -10.39
C THR A 305 18.03 12.39 -9.77
N GLU A 306 18.29 12.33 -8.47
CA GLU A 306 18.94 13.39 -7.69
C GLU A 306 18.19 14.74 -7.81
N THR A 307 16.85 14.66 -7.90
CA THR A 307 15.97 15.84 -7.99
C THR A 307 15.37 16.17 -6.64
N PRO A 308 15.18 17.47 -6.32
CA PRO A 308 14.45 17.85 -5.12
C PRO A 308 13.03 17.30 -5.13
N TYR A 309 12.56 16.88 -3.97
CA TYR A 309 11.19 16.41 -3.80
C TYR A 309 10.59 16.99 -2.50
N THR A 310 9.39 17.53 -2.60
CA THR A 310 8.62 17.96 -1.44
C THR A 310 7.62 16.88 -1.09
N ALA A 311 7.72 16.37 0.13
CA ALA A 311 6.82 15.32 0.63
C ALA A 311 5.37 15.81 0.69
N VAL A 312 4.44 14.96 0.33
CA VAL A 312 3.00 15.18 0.53
C VAL A 312 2.66 14.71 1.94
N ASP A 313 1.86 15.51 2.64
CA ASP A 313 1.33 15.12 3.94
C ASP A 313 0.22 14.08 3.76
N LEU A 314 0.35 12.98 4.49
CA LEU A 314 -0.59 11.86 4.48
C LEU A 314 -1.34 11.84 5.81
N SER A 315 -2.66 12.00 5.76
CA SER A 315 -3.50 11.98 6.94
C SER A 315 -4.69 11.03 6.80
N PHE A 316 -5.10 10.46 7.93
CA PHE A 316 -6.39 9.77 8.01
C PHE A 316 -7.52 10.77 7.96
N SER A 317 -8.67 10.34 7.48
CA SER A 317 -9.92 11.08 7.57
C SER A 317 -11.08 10.14 7.85
N LEU A 318 -12.15 10.65 8.44
CA LEU A 318 -13.35 9.86 8.73
C LEU A 318 -14.43 10.22 7.71
N THR A 319 -15.11 9.19 7.19
CA THR A 319 -16.34 9.34 6.41
C THR A 319 -17.50 8.77 7.21
N GLU A 320 -18.34 9.65 7.75
CA GLU A 320 -19.53 9.25 8.50
C GLU A 320 -20.64 8.77 7.54
N ARG A 321 -21.30 7.66 7.92
CA ARG A 321 -22.44 7.06 7.24
C ARG A 321 -23.42 6.45 8.24
N GLN A 322 -24.41 5.68 7.75
CA GLN A 322 -25.53 5.16 8.53
C GLN A 322 -25.12 4.20 9.68
N SER A 323 -24.00 3.48 9.56
CA SER A 323 -23.63 2.47 10.56
C SER A 323 -23.29 3.01 11.96
N THR A 324 -23.18 4.34 12.11
CA THR A 324 -23.00 5.02 13.40
C THR A 324 -24.02 6.16 13.61
N ALA A 325 -24.96 6.37 12.69
CA ALA A 325 -25.96 7.43 12.75
C ALA A 325 -27.09 7.10 13.75
N ARG A 326 -26.71 6.86 15.01
CA ARG A 326 -27.67 6.62 16.10
C ARG A 326 -28.59 7.83 16.24
N GLY A 327 -29.89 7.62 16.19
CA GLY A 327 -30.86 8.68 16.49
C GLY A 327 -30.58 9.21 17.90
N VAL A 328 -30.40 10.52 18.03
CA VAL A 328 -30.25 11.18 19.34
C VAL A 328 -31.50 10.82 20.14
N LYS A 329 -31.39 9.87 21.08
CA LYS A 329 -32.43 9.67 22.08
C LYS A 329 -32.49 10.98 22.86
N GLN A 330 -33.52 11.81 22.57
CA GLN A 330 -33.83 12.92 23.45
C GLN A 330 -33.99 12.33 24.85
N VAL A 331 -33.04 12.61 25.74
CA VAL A 331 -33.22 12.41 27.16
C VAL A 331 -34.36 13.30 27.57
N GLN A 332 -35.57 12.75 27.71
CA GLN A 332 -36.65 13.43 28.38
C GLN A 332 -36.19 13.64 29.83
N LEU A 333 -35.91 14.90 30.14
CA LEU A 333 -35.71 15.42 31.50
C LEU A 333 -36.96 15.25 32.36
#